data_344bc720c7870c7d7b2b7e2d6979f45b
#
_entry.id   344bc720c7870c7d7b2b7e2d6979f45b
#
_cell.length_a   1.000
_cell.length_b   1.000
_cell.length_c   1.000
_cell.angle_alpha   90.00
_cell.angle_beta   90.00
_cell.angle_gamma   90.00
#
_symmetry.space_group_name_H-M   'P 1'
#
loop_
_entity.id
_entity.type
_entity.pdbx_description
1 polymer ?
#
loop_
_entity_poly.entity_id
_entity_poly.type
_entity_poly.pdbx_seq_one_letter_code
_entity_poly.pdbx_strand_id
1 'polypeptide(L)'
;ARLRESLLQDGAKLALDDHPEIRQKLAELPASTIHSLLRPDFETGGFRFNREHPLPCDLIVADECSMIPLSLMAALLEALKPDARVVLLGDKDQLASVESGAVLADLCDSAERNAFSPAVRRFAELQTGILPDAVTRNLPLSGAVAELVRNHRFANAPQIGKISTAIRNLADGKAPELAAEIARLDC
;
A
#
# COMPACT_ATOMS: atom_id res chain seq x y z
N ALA A 1 9.36 -11.35 -1.41
CA ALA A 1 10.82 -11.28 -1.29
C ALA A 1 11.29 -9.84 -1.08
N ARG A 2 11.01 -8.89 -2.00
CA ARG A 2 11.50 -7.49 -1.94
C ARG A 2 11.07 -6.73 -0.68
N LEU A 3 9.78 -6.81 -0.28
CA LEU A 3 9.28 -6.12 0.91
C LEU A 3 10.03 -6.58 2.18
N ARG A 4 10.29 -7.88 2.31
CA ARG A 4 11.04 -8.43 3.43
C ARG A 4 12.49 -7.92 3.46
N GLU A 5 13.15 -7.89 2.30
CA GLU A 5 14.51 -7.35 2.18
C GLU A 5 14.56 -5.86 2.55
N SER A 6 13.57 -5.08 2.08
CA SER A 6 13.44 -3.67 2.42
C SER A 6 13.22 -3.47 3.93
N LEU A 7 12.32 -4.23 4.54
CA LEU A 7 12.07 -4.18 5.98
C LEU A 7 13.33 -4.51 6.80
N LEU A 8 14.15 -5.46 6.35
CA LEU A 8 15.40 -5.81 7.02
C LEU A 8 16.48 -4.73 6.84
N GLN A 9 16.59 -4.13 5.66
CA GLN A 9 17.53 -3.06 5.37
C GLN A 9 17.18 -1.76 6.11
N ASP A 10 15.90 -1.40 6.10
CA ASP A 10 15.42 -0.20 6.77
C ASP A 10 15.23 -0.40 8.27
N GLY A 11 15.08 -1.63 8.74
CA GLY A 11 15.10 -1.99 10.15
C GLY A 11 16.38 -1.57 10.87
N ALA A 12 17.51 -1.51 10.17
CA ALA A 12 18.75 -0.96 10.70
C ALA A 12 18.68 0.56 10.93
N LYS A 13 17.85 1.27 10.15
CA LYS A 13 17.62 2.73 10.30
C LYS A 13 16.60 3.06 11.39
N LEU A 14 15.76 2.09 11.78
CA LEU A 14 14.69 2.26 12.77
C LEU A 14 15.17 2.06 14.22
N ALA A 15 16.47 2.17 14.49
CA ALA A 15 17.05 1.95 15.84
C ALA A 15 16.62 0.60 16.48
N LEU A 16 16.42 -0.44 15.65
CA LEU A 16 16.12 -1.80 16.12
C LEU A 16 17.38 -2.51 16.68
N ASP A 17 18.50 -1.83 16.74
CA ASP A 17 19.72 -2.37 17.36
C ASP A 17 19.53 -2.63 18.86
N ASP A 18 18.63 -1.87 19.51
CA ASP A 18 18.23 -2.07 20.90
C ASP A 18 17.18 -3.19 21.07
N HIS A 19 16.67 -3.76 19.96
CA HIS A 19 15.61 -4.77 19.93
C HIS A 19 15.94 -5.95 19.02
N PRO A 20 17.00 -6.76 19.34
CA PRO A 20 17.45 -7.86 18.50
C PRO A 20 16.36 -8.94 18.27
N GLU A 21 15.45 -9.12 19.23
CA GLU A 21 14.33 -10.04 19.13
C GLU A 21 13.31 -9.61 18.07
N ILE A 22 13.09 -8.31 17.86
CA ILE A 22 12.22 -7.79 16.80
C ILE A 22 12.89 -8.00 15.44
N ARG A 23 14.19 -7.72 15.35
CA ARG A 23 14.96 -7.91 14.12
C ARG A 23 14.96 -9.38 13.68
N GLN A 24 15.15 -10.29 14.61
CA GLN A 24 15.08 -11.72 14.33
C GLN A 24 13.69 -12.12 13.82
N LYS A 25 12.62 -11.70 14.49
CA LYS A 25 11.24 -11.96 14.05
C LYS A 25 10.95 -11.40 12.66
N LEU A 26 11.42 -10.20 12.35
CA LEU A 26 11.29 -9.61 11.01
C LEU A 26 12.01 -10.45 9.95
N ALA A 27 13.18 -11.00 10.29
CA ALA A 27 13.95 -11.87 9.39
C ALA A 27 13.25 -13.22 9.14
N GLU A 28 12.45 -13.70 10.07
CA GLU A 28 11.72 -14.97 10.01
C GLU A 28 10.30 -14.82 9.41
N LEU A 29 9.84 -13.58 9.12
CA LEU A 29 8.51 -13.37 8.57
C LEU A 29 8.29 -14.17 7.28
N PRO A 30 7.23 -14.98 7.20
CA PRO A 30 6.90 -15.70 5.99
C PRO A 30 6.45 -14.72 4.90
N ALA A 31 6.93 -14.93 3.68
CA ALA A 31 6.49 -14.20 2.51
C ALA A 31 5.97 -15.19 1.46
N SER A 32 4.76 -14.96 0.97
CA SER A 32 4.12 -15.82 -0.02
C SER A 32 3.19 -14.99 -0.92
N THR A 33 2.72 -15.58 -2.01
CA THR A 33 1.61 -15.00 -2.78
C THR A 33 0.30 -15.19 -2.01
N ILE A 34 -0.71 -14.35 -2.30
CA ILE A 34 -2.04 -14.47 -1.66
C ILE A 34 -2.65 -15.84 -1.94
N HIS A 35 -2.55 -16.35 -3.17
CA HIS A 35 -3.02 -17.70 -3.50
C HIS A 35 -2.34 -18.78 -2.62
N SER A 36 -1.02 -18.71 -2.50
CA SER A 36 -0.27 -19.66 -1.67
C SER A 36 -0.64 -19.54 -0.20
N LEU A 37 -0.90 -18.31 0.28
CA LEU A 37 -1.32 -18.04 1.65
C LEU A 37 -2.70 -18.63 1.94
N LEU A 38 -3.67 -18.40 1.05
CA LEU A 38 -5.05 -18.86 1.19
C LEU A 38 -5.20 -20.38 0.96
N ARG A 39 -4.22 -21.01 0.30
CA ARG A 39 -4.19 -22.44 -0.04
C ARG A 39 -5.43 -22.85 -0.85
N PRO A 40 -5.35 -22.87 -2.20
CA PRO A 40 -6.44 -23.35 -3.05
C PRO A 40 -6.92 -24.73 -2.63
N ASP A 41 -8.21 -24.90 -2.58
CA ASP A 41 -8.88 -26.17 -2.34
C ASP A 41 -9.50 -26.65 -3.66
N PHE A 42 -8.91 -27.67 -4.25
CA PHE A 42 -9.32 -28.21 -5.54
C PHE A 42 -10.60 -29.05 -5.45
N GLU A 43 -11.02 -29.49 -4.25
CA GLU A 43 -12.25 -30.25 -4.06
C GLU A 43 -13.47 -29.32 -4.06
N THR A 44 -13.35 -28.16 -3.41
CA THR A 44 -14.45 -27.19 -3.29
C THR A 44 -14.38 -26.07 -4.34
N GLY A 45 -13.25 -25.92 -5.04
CA GLY A 45 -12.99 -24.83 -5.98
C GLY A 45 -12.74 -23.48 -5.31
N GLY A 46 -12.58 -23.46 -3.98
CA GLY A 46 -12.34 -22.26 -3.19
C GLY A 46 -10.95 -22.21 -2.57
N PHE A 47 -10.89 -21.64 -1.37
CA PHE A 47 -9.67 -21.59 -0.57
C PHE A 47 -9.87 -22.27 0.77
N ARG A 48 -8.81 -22.93 1.27
CA ARG A 48 -8.81 -23.60 2.58
C ARG A 48 -8.97 -22.60 3.72
N PHE A 49 -8.30 -21.43 3.61
CA PHE A 49 -8.51 -20.33 4.53
C PHE A 49 -9.62 -19.43 4.00
N ASN A 50 -10.66 -19.26 4.81
CA ASN A 50 -11.88 -18.53 4.48
C ASN A 50 -12.54 -18.06 5.79
N ARG A 51 -13.78 -17.58 5.74
CA ARG A 51 -14.53 -17.09 6.92
C ARG A 51 -14.69 -18.13 8.02
N GLU A 52 -14.84 -19.41 7.66
CA GLU A 52 -15.01 -20.52 8.63
C GLU A 52 -13.68 -20.98 9.21
N HIS A 53 -12.62 -20.86 8.42
CA HIS A 53 -11.26 -21.24 8.79
C HIS A 53 -10.31 -20.07 8.56
N PRO A 54 -10.28 -19.06 9.47
CA PRO A 54 -9.49 -17.86 9.26
C PRO A 54 -7.99 -18.11 9.36
N LEU A 55 -7.22 -17.25 8.70
CA LEU A 55 -5.77 -17.25 8.76
C LEU A 55 -5.28 -17.07 10.20
N PRO A 56 -4.29 -17.85 10.65
CA PRO A 56 -3.75 -17.78 12.01
C PRO A 56 -2.76 -16.61 12.17
N CYS A 57 -3.16 -15.40 11.76
CA CYS A 57 -2.33 -14.21 11.85
C CYS A 57 -3.16 -13.02 12.37
N ASP A 58 -2.48 -12.06 12.96
CA ASP A 58 -3.08 -10.85 13.54
C ASP A 58 -2.75 -9.61 12.71
N LEU A 59 -1.80 -9.73 11.75
CA LEU A 59 -1.43 -8.69 10.82
C LEU A 59 -1.07 -9.31 9.47
N ILE A 60 -1.61 -8.74 8.40
CA ILE A 60 -1.19 -8.99 7.02
C ILE A 60 -0.68 -7.71 6.40
N VAL A 61 0.47 -7.79 5.73
CA VAL A 61 0.99 -6.74 4.86
C VAL A 61 0.99 -7.29 3.44
N ALA A 62 0.17 -6.71 2.58
CA ALA A 62 0.10 -7.06 1.16
C ALA A 62 0.72 -5.95 0.32
N ASP A 63 1.62 -6.34 -0.58
CA ASP A 63 2.33 -5.44 -1.49
C ASP A 63 1.81 -5.59 -2.92
N GLU A 64 2.01 -4.56 -3.75
CA GLU A 64 1.54 -4.52 -5.16
C GLU A 64 0.02 -4.73 -5.28
N CYS A 65 -0.76 -4.13 -4.35
CA CYS A 65 -2.20 -4.34 -4.26
C CYS A 65 -3.00 -3.75 -5.42
N SER A 66 -2.41 -2.87 -6.24
CA SER A 66 -3.02 -2.35 -7.47
C SER A 66 -3.36 -3.44 -8.49
N MET A 67 -2.65 -4.57 -8.43
CA MET A 67 -2.81 -5.69 -9.37
C MET A 67 -3.69 -6.82 -8.83
N ILE A 68 -4.25 -6.70 -7.63
CA ILE A 68 -5.06 -7.75 -7.00
C ILE A 68 -6.49 -7.68 -7.54
N PRO A 69 -7.02 -8.75 -8.18
CA PRO A 69 -8.42 -8.81 -8.59
C PRO A 69 -9.38 -8.71 -7.39
N LEU A 70 -10.58 -8.16 -7.64
CA LEU A 70 -11.61 -8.03 -6.60
C LEU A 70 -11.95 -9.35 -5.91
N SER A 71 -12.05 -10.43 -6.68
CA SER A 71 -12.35 -11.78 -6.17
C SER A 71 -11.29 -12.27 -5.19
N LEU A 72 -10.02 -12.04 -5.49
CA LEU A 72 -8.90 -12.45 -4.64
C LEU A 72 -8.76 -11.54 -3.41
N MET A 73 -9.03 -10.24 -3.55
CA MET A 73 -9.07 -9.32 -2.42
C MET A 73 -10.19 -9.69 -1.46
N ALA A 74 -11.39 -9.99 -1.98
CA ALA A 74 -12.52 -10.43 -1.17
C ALA A 74 -12.19 -11.72 -0.41
N ALA A 75 -11.63 -12.72 -1.08
CA ALA A 75 -11.21 -13.98 -0.45
C ALA A 75 -10.16 -13.76 0.65
N LEU A 76 -9.20 -12.85 0.44
CA LEU A 76 -8.21 -12.49 1.45
C LEU A 76 -8.87 -11.86 2.68
N LEU A 77 -9.75 -10.88 2.49
CA LEU A 77 -10.43 -10.20 3.59
C LEU A 77 -11.38 -11.13 4.35
N GLU A 78 -12.08 -12.03 3.65
CA GLU A 78 -12.94 -13.03 4.29
C GLU A 78 -12.18 -14.05 5.12
N ALA A 79 -10.93 -14.33 4.75
CA ALA A 79 -10.06 -15.25 5.49
C ALA A 79 -9.41 -14.64 6.73
N LEU A 80 -9.68 -13.38 7.05
CA LEU A 80 -9.09 -12.71 8.22
C LEU A 80 -9.92 -12.95 9.48
N LYS A 81 -9.24 -12.96 10.62
CA LYS A 81 -9.92 -12.86 11.92
C LYS A 81 -10.59 -11.47 12.05
N PRO A 82 -11.66 -11.33 12.83
CA PRO A 82 -12.38 -10.05 12.99
C PRO A 82 -11.52 -8.89 13.49
N ASP A 83 -10.50 -9.17 14.29
CA ASP A 83 -9.58 -8.20 14.90
C ASP A 83 -8.21 -8.12 14.20
N ALA A 84 -8.02 -8.86 13.10
CA ALA A 84 -6.80 -8.80 12.31
C ALA A 84 -6.62 -7.44 11.63
N ARG A 85 -5.39 -6.99 11.56
CA ARG A 85 -5.00 -5.75 10.86
C ARG A 85 -4.52 -6.05 9.45
N VAL A 86 -4.83 -5.15 8.53
CA VAL A 86 -4.39 -5.25 7.14
C VAL A 86 -3.67 -3.96 6.74
N VAL A 87 -2.51 -4.10 6.13
CA VAL A 87 -1.78 -3.02 5.48
C VAL A 87 -1.69 -3.35 4.00
N LEU A 88 -2.35 -2.55 3.18
CA LEU A 88 -2.32 -2.67 1.72
C LEU A 88 -1.33 -1.64 1.18
N LEU A 89 -0.32 -2.10 0.46
CA LEU A 89 0.68 -1.26 -0.21
C LEU A 89 0.50 -1.39 -1.71
N GLY A 90 0.61 -0.28 -2.42
CA GLY A 90 0.49 -0.29 -3.88
C GLY A 90 0.44 1.11 -4.44
N ASP A 91 0.38 1.20 -5.75
CA ASP A 91 0.25 2.45 -6.48
C ASP A 91 -1.12 2.48 -7.15
N LYS A 92 -2.01 3.34 -6.64
CA LYS A 92 -3.39 3.47 -7.16
C LYS A 92 -3.46 3.92 -8.62
N ASP A 93 -2.40 4.57 -9.10
CA ASP A 93 -2.30 5.12 -10.46
C ASP A 93 -1.65 4.12 -11.44
N GLN A 94 -1.21 2.94 -10.98
CA GLN A 94 -0.78 1.86 -11.86
C GLN A 94 -1.97 1.21 -12.56
N LEU A 95 -1.68 0.55 -13.71
CA LEU A 95 -2.66 -0.22 -14.44
C LEU A 95 -3.33 -1.22 -13.50
N ALA A 96 -4.66 -1.12 -13.42
CA ALA A 96 -5.47 -2.09 -12.71
C ALA A 96 -5.27 -3.50 -13.29
N SER A 97 -5.60 -4.53 -12.51
CA SER A 97 -5.60 -5.90 -12.99
C SER A 97 -6.50 -6.04 -14.24
N VAL A 98 -6.14 -6.94 -15.14
CA VAL A 98 -6.92 -7.26 -16.34
C VAL A 98 -8.32 -7.79 -15.99
N GLU A 99 -8.48 -8.35 -14.81
CA GLU A 99 -9.75 -8.75 -14.21
C GLU A 99 -10.37 -7.57 -13.48
N SER A 100 -11.64 -7.29 -13.74
CA SER A 100 -12.41 -6.13 -13.32
C SER A 100 -12.17 -5.63 -11.89
N GLY A 101 -11.85 -4.35 -11.77
CA GLY A 101 -11.87 -3.57 -10.54
C GLY A 101 -10.51 -3.01 -10.13
N ALA A 102 -10.43 -1.70 -9.98
CA ALA A 102 -9.31 -0.98 -9.39
C ALA A 102 -9.50 -0.92 -7.86
N VAL A 103 -9.54 -2.08 -7.20
CA VAL A 103 -9.92 -2.19 -5.77
C VAL A 103 -9.13 -1.24 -4.87
N LEU A 104 -7.81 -1.15 -5.07
CA LEU A 104 -6.99 -0.25 -4.27
C LEU A 104 -7.33 1.22 -4.51
N ALA A 105 -7.58 1.61 -5.77
CA ALA A 105 -7.98 2.97 -6.10
C ALA A 105 -9.33 3.32 -5.48
N ASP A 106 -10.33 2.43 -5.61
CA ASP A 106 -11.66 2.61 -5.02
C ASP A 106 -11.59 2.73 -3.49
N LEU A 107 -10.74 1.93 -2.83
CA LEU A 107 -10.51 2.04 -1.39
C LEU A 107 -9.87 3.38 -1.02
N CYS A 108 -8.87 3.84 -1.79
CA CYS A 108 -8.22 5.12 -1.57
C CYS A 108 -9.18 6.30 -1.79
N ASP A 109 -10.09 6.21 -2.76
CA ASP A 109 -11.07 7.26 -3.04
C ASP A 109 -12.22 7.28 -2.02
N SER A 110 -12.38 6.20 -1.26
CA SER A 110 -13.33 6.12 -0.14
C SER A 110 -12.81 6.77 1.15
N ALA A 111 -11.67 7.45 1.11
CA ALA A 111 -11.03 8.08 2.26
C ALA A 111 -10.54 9.48 1.96
N GLU A 112 -10.37 10.27 3.01
CA GLU A 112 -9.60 11.51 2.99
C GLU A 112 -8.11 11.16 3.15
N ARG A 113 -7.32 11.43 2.10
CA ARG A 113 -5.90 11.03 2.07
C ARG A 113 -5.07 11.87 3.02
N ASN A 114 -4.11 11.24 3.68
CA ASN A 114 -3.20 11.88 4.64
C ASN A 114 -3.88 12.63 5.78
N ALA A 115 -5.15 12.35 6.03
CA ALA A 115 -5.92 12.88 7.13
C ALA A 115 -6.21 11.75 8.13
N PHE A 116 -5.86 11.97 9.38
CA PHE A 116 -5.86 10.91 10.39
C PHE A 116 -6.62 11.28 11.66
N SER A 117 -6.99 10.26 12.42
CA SER A 117 -7.59 10.42 13.75
C SER A 117 -6.63 11.12 14.71
N PRO A 118 -7.13 11.78 15.79
CA PRO A 118 -6.27 12.46 16.75
C PRO A 118 -5.17 11.58 17.35
N ALA A 119 -5.46 10.30 17.57
CA ALA A 119 -4.50 9.35 18.13
C ALA A 119 -3.35 9.06 17.15
N VAL A 120 -3.67 8.80 15.88
CA VAL A 120 -2.67 8.54 14.82
C VAL A 120 -1.86 9.80 14.53
N ARG A 121 -2.49 10.98 14.50
CA ARG A 121 -1.80 12.26 14.32
C ARG A 121 -0.76 12.50 15.41
N ARG A 122 -1.14 12.31 16.66
CA ARG A 122 -0.22 12.49 17.80
C ARG A 122 0.95 11.48 17.73
N PHE A 123 0.67 10.24 17.37
CA PHE A 123 1.71 9.23 17.18
C PHE A 123 2.68 9.62 16.07
N ALA A 124 2.16 10.04 14.91
CA ALA A 124 2.98 10.48 13.78
C ALA A 124 3.84 11.70 14.13
N GLU A 125 3.27 12.69 14.80
CA GLU A 125 3.98 13.88 15.27
C GLU A 125 5.16 13.53 16.20
N LEU A 126 4.93 12.62 17.17
CA LEU A 126 5.98 12.15 18.08
C LEU A 126 7.11 11.40 17.36
N GLN A 127 6.80 10.67 16.28
CA GLN A 127 7.79 9.87 15.54
C GLN A 127 8.53 10.67 14.47
N THR A 128 7.87 11.64 13.84
CA THR A 128 8.39 12.32 12.64
C THR A 128 8.61 13.81 12.84
N GLY A 129 8.10 14.40 13.91
CA GLY A 129 8.04 15.84 14.12
C GLY A 129 7.04 16.57 13.19
N ILE A 130 6.25 15.82 12.40
CA ILE A 130 5.28 16.37 11.46
C ILE A 130 3.88 16.01 11.95
N LEU A 131 3.03 17.01 12.11
CA LEU A 131 1.62 16.82 12.45
C LEU A 131 0.81 16.67 11.15
N PRO A 132 0.27 15.47 10.85
CA PRO A 132 -0.59 15.28 9.67
C PRO A 132 -1.92 16.01 9.79
N ASP A 133 -2.65 16.11 8.69
CA ASP A 133 -3.98 16.72 8.68
C ASP A 133 -4.99 15.93 9.51
N ALA A 134 -5.98 16.62 10.05
CA ALA A 134 -7.10 16.00 10.74
C ALA A 134 -8.15 15.53 9.74
N VAL A 135 -8.81 14.41 10.04
CA VAL A 135 -10.00 13.98 9.30
C VAL A 135 -11.08 15.06 9.43
N THR A 136 -11.56 15.55 8.31
CA THR A 136 -12.64 16.54 8.22
C THR A 136 -13.93 15.95 7.62
N ARG A 137 -13.83 14.84 6.89
CA ARG A 137 -14.93 14.17 6.20
C ARG A 137 -15.21 12.82 6.83
N ASN A 138 -16.47 12.51 7.03
CA ASN A 138 -16.89 11.20 7.53
C ASN A 138 -17.05 10.20 6.36
N LEU A 139 -15.92 9.74 5.84
CA LEU A 139 -15.86 8.70 4.81
C LEU A 139 -15.52 7.35 5.47
N PRO A 140 -15.91 6.22 4.84
CA PRO A 140 -15.74 4.88 5.42
C PRO A 140 -14.32 4.55 5.88
N LEU A 141 -13.31 4.98 5.12
CA LEU A 141 -11.90 4.70 5.41
C LEU A 141 -11.13 5.95 5.85
N SER A 142 -11.82 6.97 6.36
CA SER A 142 -11.15 8.17 6.88
C SER A 142 -10.18 7.81 8.00
N GLY A 143 -8.96 8.32 7.87
CA GLY A 143 -7.88 8.03 8.83
C GLY A 143 -7.08 6.76 8.54
N ALA A 144 -7.42 6.02 7.48
CA ALA A 144 -6.76 4.76 7.14
C ALA A 144 -5.87 4.84 5.88
N VAL A 145 -5.90 5.95 5.11
CA VAL A 145 -5.17 6.08 3.86
C VAL A 145 -4.02 7.08 4.00
N ALA A 146 -2.80 6.61 3.75
CA ALA A 146 -1.59 7.41 3.65
C ALA A 146 -1.04 7.37 2.23
N GLU A 147 -0.91 8.52 1.59
CA GLU A 147 -0.31 8.67 0.27
C GLU A 147 1.11 9.22 0.41
N LEU A 148 2.09 8.49 -0.15
CA LEU A 148 3.49 8.91 -0.20
C LEU A 148 3.70 9.84 -1.39
N VAL A 149 3.98 11.11 -1.12
CA VAL A 149 4.11 12.14 -2.17
C VAL A 149 5.57 12.40 -2.59
N ARG A 150 6.54 12.00 -1.78
CA ARG A 150 7.96 12.21 -2.07
C ARG A 150 8.54 11.05 -2.85
N ASN A 151 9.03 11.31 -4.06
CA ASN A 151 9.70 10.32 -4.88
C ASN A 151 11.22 10.39 -4.71
N HIS A 152 11.80 9.37 -4.07
CA HIS A 152 13.24 9.25 -3.89
C HIS A 152 13.93 8.46 -5.01
N ARG A 153 13.18 7.67 -5.81
CA ARG A 153 13.75 6.86 -6.89
C ARG A 153 14.36 7.72 -8.01
N PHE A 154 13.80 8.90 -8.24
CA PHE A 154 14.23 9.79 -9.32
C PHE A 154 15.09 10.95 -8.80
N ALA A 155 15.65 10.84 -7.58
CA ALA A 155 16.55 11.87 -7.04
C ALA A 155 17.75 12.15 -7.98
N ASN A 156 18.26 11.10 -8.65
CA ASN A 156 19.37 11.17 -9.59
C ASN A 156 18.91 11.36 -11.07
N ALA A 157 17.61 11.40 -11.34
CA ALA A 157 17.04 11.57 -12.66
C ALA A 157 15.78 12.47 -12.61
N PRO A 158 15.94 13.75 -12.29
CA PRO A 158 14.81 14.68 -12.07
C PRO A 158 13.88 14.84 -13.28
N GLN A 159 14.40 14.62 -14.48
CA GLN A 159 13.62 14.66 -15.72
C GLN A 159 12.56 13.56 -15.78
N ILE A 160 12.90 12.32 -15.33
CA ILE A 160 11.93 11.21 -15.26
C ILE A 160 10.82 11.54 -14.26
N GLY A 161 11.16 12.15 -13.13
CA GLY A 161 10.20 12.61 -12.14
C GLY A 161 9.21 13.66 -12.69
N LYS A 162 9.70 14.60 -13.51
CA LYS A 162 8.87 15.60 -14.18
C LYS A 162 7.92 14.98 -15.19
N ILE A 163 8.41 14.05 -16.03
CA ILE A 163 7.59 13.31 -17.00
C ILE A 163 6.50 12.52 -16.26
N SER A 164 6.87 11.79 -15.22
CA SER A 164 5.92 11.01 -14.42
C SER A 164 4.83 11.89 -13.81
N THR A 165 5.19 13.06 -13.29
CA THR A 165 4.23 14.03 -12.75
C THR A 165 3.33 14.60 -13.85
N ALA A 166 3.90 14.92 -15.01
CA ALA A 166 3.15 15.45 -16.13
C ALA A 166 2.14 14.43 -16.69
N ILE A 167 2.51 13.14 -16.80
CA ILE A 167 1.61 12.05 -17.20
C ILE A 167 0.47 11.90 -16.18
N ARG A 168 0.75 11.98 -14.88
CA ARG A 168 -0.26 11.89 -13.83
C ARG A 168 -1.26 13.05 -13.90
N ASN A 169 -0.79 14.27 -14.14
CA ASN A 169 -1.63 15.45 -14.33
C ASN A 169 -2.49 15.38 -15.60
N LEU A 170 -2.11 14.58 -16.60
CA LEU A 170 -2.93 14.29 -17.79
C LEU A 170 -4.19 13.51 -17.46
N ALA A 171 -4.08 12.51 -16.60
CA ALA A 171 -5.21 11.72 -16.14
C ALA A 171 -6.24 12.60 -15.42
N ASP A 172 -5.78 13.70 -14.78
CA ASP A 172 -6.63 14.71 -14.12
C ASP A 172 -7.19 15.78 -15.09
N GLY A 173 -7.07 15.60 -16.41
CA GLY A 173 -7.63 16.52 -17.44
C GLY A 173 -6.78 17.75 -17.77
N LYS A 174 -5.54 17.82 -17.30
CA LYS A 174 -4.59 18.95 -17.55
C LYS A 174 -3.66 18.68 -18.75
N ALA A 175 -4.23 18.23 -19.86
CA ALA A 175 -3.50 17.82 -21.07
C ALA A 175 -2.58 18.86 -21.75
N PRO A 176 -2.82 20.19 -21.75
CA PRO A 176 -1.99 21.13 -22.52
C PRO A 176 -0.56 21.27 -22.03
N GLU A 177 -0.30 20.97 -20.75
CA GLU A 177 1.01 21.19 -20.13
C GLU A 177 2.04 20.10 -20.49
N LEU A 178 1.60 18.88 -20.83
CA LEU A 178 2.50 17.77 -21.12
C LEU A 178 3.28 17.95 -22.42
N ALA A 179 2.62 18.37 -23.49
CA ALA A 179 3.28 18.56 -24.79
C ALA A 179 4.37 19.65 -24.69
N ALA A 180 4.11 20.70 -23.89
CA ALA A 180 5.07 21.76 -23.64
C ALA A 180 6.23 21.29 -22.73
N GLU A 181 5.97 20.41 -21.78
CA GLU A 181 6.98 19.84 -20.88
C GLU A 181 7.86 18.82 -21.59
N ILE A 182 7.28 17.94 -22.42
CA ILE A 182 8.03 16.98 -23.26
C ILE A 182 8.90 17.72 -24.28
N ALA A 183 8.39 18.79 -24.89
CA ALA A 183 9.14 19.62 -25.83
C ALA A 183 10.31 20.38 -25.17
N ARG A 184 10.30 20.58 -23.86
CA ARG A 184 11.39 21.21 -23.09
C ARG A 184 12.44 20.22 -22.58
N LEU A 185 12.15 18.93 -22.67
CA LEU A 185 13.11 17.88 -22.39
C LEU A 185 13.94 17.67 -23.65
N ASP A 186 14.91 18.58 -23.89
CA ASP A 186 15.92 18.35 -24.93
C ASP A 186 16.61 17.02 -24.69
N CYS A 187 16.49 16.14 -25.65
CA CYS A 187 17.23 14.88 -25.75
C CYS A 187 18.70 15.16 -26.01
#